data_94f67d88a6471768d58ee0af83ce3410
#
_entry.id   94f67d88a6471768d58ee0af83ce3410
#
_cell.length_a   1.000
_cell.length_b   1.000
_cell.length_c   1.000
_cell.angle_alpha   90.00
_cell.angle_beta   90.00
_cell.angle_gamma   90.00
#
_symmetry.space_group_name_H-M   'P 1'
#
loop_
_entity.id
_entity.type
_entity.pdbx_description
1 polymer ?
#
loop_
_entity_poly.entity_id
_entity_poly.type
_entity_poly.pdbx_seq_one_letter_code
_entity_poly.pdbx_strand_id
1 'polypeptide(L)'
;MISIQQAEPHHRDGWERLWRQNIVNFGAPDMPDDVIDGLWQRILDPDHAMQAWLAIDGTNDDHTVVGLAHLIIHPHTFSLRNVAYLEDFWVSPDHRGGGIGGLMMTALQKQAKQNRAARKDGFPPARE
;
A
#
# COMPACT_ATOMS: atom_id res chain seq x y z
N MET A 1 -6.23 -16.36 7.42
CA MET A 1 -6.58 -15.07 8.02
C MET A 1 -5.83 -13.96 7.32
N ILE A 2 -6.54 -12.90 7.01
CA ILE A 2 -5.96 -11.75 6.30
C ILE A 2 -5.58 -10.68 7.31
N SER A 3 -4.33 -10.21 7.23
CA SER A 3 -3.88 -9.04 7.99
C SER A 3 -3.45 -7.94 7.03
N ILE A 4 -3.66 -6.69 7.44
CA ILE A 4 -3.27 -5.52 6.64
C ILE A 4 -2.15 -4.82 7.39
N GLN A 5 -1.01 -4.68 6.73
CA GLN A 5 0.16 -4.09 7.38
C GLN A 5 1.00 -3.31 6.41
N GLN A 6 1.76 -2.35 6.93
CA GLN A 6 2.68 -1.58 6.12
C GLN A 6 3.84 -2.47 5.67
N ALA A 7 4.32 -2.24 4.45
CA ALA A 7 5.37 -3.06 3.86
C ALA A 7 6.66 -2.97 4.65
N GLU A 8 7.33 -4.11 4.79
CA GLU A 8 8.62 -4.24 5.46
C GLU A 8 9.60 -4.93 4.51
N PRO A 9 10.91 -4.86 4.80
CA PRO A 9 11.91 -5.40 3.86
C PRO A 9 11.68 -6.84 3.42
N HIS A 10 11.18 -7.69 4.31
CA HIS A 10 10.95 -9.10 3.97
C HIS A 10 9.75 -9.32 3.05
N HIS A 11 8.98 -8.28 2.76
CA HIS A 11 7.83 -8.37 1.84
C HIS A 11 8.22 -8.15 0.38
N ARG A 12 9.49 -7.94 0.06
CA ARG A 12 9.91 -7.54 -1.29
C ARG A 12 9.36 -8.45 -2.37
N ASP A 13 9.55 -9.75 -2.22
CA ASP A 13 9.16 -10.68 -3.30
C ASP A 13 7.65 -10.70 -3.53
N GLY A 14 6.88 -10.71 -2.45
CA GLY A 14 5.42 -10.67 -2.55
C GLY A 14 4.91 -9.37 -3.14
N TRP A 15 5.48 -8.26 -2.69
CA TRP A 15 5.14 -6.94 -3.23
C TRP A 15 5.44 -6.88 -4.73
N GLU A 16 6.65 -7.31 -5.12
CA GLU A 16 7.05 -7.21 -6.52
C GLU A 16 6.17 -8.07 -7.41
N ARG A 17 5.78 -9.26 -6.95
CA ARG A 17 4.89 -10.11 -7.73
C ARG A 17 3.57 -9.39 -8.02
N LEU A 18 2.96 -8.77 -7.01
CA LEU A 18 1.72 -8.05 -7.20
C LEU A 18 1.91 -6.77 -8.00
N TRP A 19 3.01 -6.07 -7.78
CA TRP A 19 3.30 -4.85 -8.52
C TRP A 19 3.43 -5.15 -10.01
N ARG A 20 4.11 -6.23 -10.37
CA ARG A 20 4.25 -6.63 -11.77
C ARG A 20 2.91 -7.01 -12.39
N GLN A 21 2.02 -7.65 -11.65
CA GLN A 21 0.66 -7.90 -12.12
C GLN A 21 -0.06 -6.59 -12.41
N ASN A 22 0.07 -5.64 -11.51
CA ASN A 22 -0.60 -4.35 -11.63
C ASN A 22 -0.14 -3.56 -12.86
N ILE A 23 1.18 -3.48 -13.09
CA ILE A 23 1.70 -2.71 -14.20
C ILE A 23 1.37 -3.35 -15.54
N VAL A 24 1.30 -4.67 -15.61
CA VAL A 24 0.84 -5.36 -16.82
C VAL A 24 -0.62 -4.97 -17.10
N ASN A 25 -1.46 -4.99 -16.07
CA ASN A 25 -2.86 -4.61 -16.22
C ASN A 25 -3.03 -3.18 -16.73
N PHE A 26 -2.14 -2.28 -16.36
CA PHE A 26 -2.19 -0.88 -16.77
C PHE A 26 -1.37 -0.58 -18.03
N GLY A 27 -0.87 -1.62 -18.71
CA GLY A 27 -0.19 -1.44 -20.00
C GLY A 27 1.26 -1.00 -19.90
N ALA A 28 1.92 -1.23 -18.77
CA ALA A 28 3.32 -0.87 -18.59
C ALA A 28 4.20 -2.08 -18.25
N PRO A 29 4.13 -3.18 -19.03
CA PRO A 29 4.85 -4.41 -18.67
C PRO A 29 6.38 -4.27 -18.74
N ASP A 30 6.88 -3.26 -19.44
CA ASP A 30 8.31 -3.08 -19.67
C ASP A 30 8.95 -2.12 -18.67
N MET A 31 8.33 -1.93 -17.49
CA MET A 31 8.93 -1.08 -16.48
C MET A 31 10.33 -1.59 -16.14
N PRO A 32 11.38 -0.74 -16.24
CA PRO A 32 12.74 -1.19 -15.97
C PRO A 32 12.93 -1.65 -14.52
N ASP A 33 13.84 -2.60 -14.33
CA ASP A 33 14.10 -3.14 -13.00
C ASP A 33 14.61 -2.06 -12.04
N ASP A 34 15.39 -1.10 -12.52
CA ASP A 34 15.89 -0.04 -11.66
C ASP A 34 14.77 0.89 -11.18
N VAL A 35 13.71 1.04 -11.97
CA VAL A 35 12.52 1.79 -11.53
C VAL A 35 11.79 1.02 -10.43
N ILE A 36 11.64 -0.29 -10.59
CA ILE A 36 11.00 -1.13 -9.58
C ILE A 36 11.81 -1.11 -8.29
N ASP A 37 13.12 -1.24 -8.40
CA ASP A 37 14.00 -1.19 -7.23
C ASP A 37 13.95 0.18 -6.54
N GLY A 38 13.96 1.24 -7.33
CA GLY A 38 13.88 2.60 -6.79
C GLY A 38 12.56 2.85 -6.09
N LEU A 39 11.47 2.35 -6.64
CA LEU A 39 10.16 2.46 -6.01
C LEU A 39 10.16 1.76 -4.66
N TRP A 40 10.72 0.56 -4.60
CA TRP A 40 10.79 -0.19 -3.35
C TRP A 40 11.63 0.55 -2.29
N GLN A 41 12.74 1.17 -2.70
CA GLN A 41 13.54 1.97 -1.79
C GLN A 41 12.76 3.15 -1.22
N ARG A 42 11.96 3.80 -2.05
CA ARG A 42 11.08 4.89 -1.59
C ARG A 42 10.04 4.39 -0.58
N ILE A 43 9.48 3.22 -0.83
CA ILE A 43 8.48 2.63 0.05
C ILE A 43 9.06 2.35 1.43
N LEU A 44 10.31 1.89 1.48
CA LEU A 44 10.96 1.56 2.75
C LEU A 44 11.54 2.77 3.47
N ASP A 45 11.66 3.90 2.80
CA ASP A 45 12.24 5.12 3.38
C ASP A 45 11.18 5.86 4.19
N PRO A 46 11.32 5.94 5.53
CA PRO A 46 10.32 6.60 6.35
C PRO A 46 10.20 8.10 6.10
N ASP A 47 11.22 8.69 5.44
CA ASP A 47 11.19 10.12 5.12
C ASP A 47 10.61 10.41 3.75
N HIS A 48 10.26 9.38 3.00
CA HIS A 48 9.67 9.57 1.67
C HIS A 48 8.15 9.62 1.77
N ALA A 49 7.54 10.32 0.81
CA ALA A 49 6.10 10.51 0.77
C ALA A 49 5.31 9.24 0.42
N MET A 50 5.97 8.22 -0.10
CA MET A 50 5.29 7.01 -0.56
C MET A 50 5.26 5.94 0.51
N GLN A 51 4.10 5.27 0.62
CA GLN A 51 3.91 4.14 1.51
C GLN A 51 3.26 3.00 0.74
N ALA A 52 3.57 1.78 1.12
CA ALA A 52 2.85 0.61 0.63
C ALA A 52 2.23 -0.12 1.80
N TRP A 53 0.96 -0.50 1.63
CA TRP A 53 0.22 -1.32 2.59
C TRP A 53 -0.17 -2.61 1.91
N LEU A 54 -0.01 -3.71 2.62
CA LEU A 54 -0.16 -5.04 2.04
C LEU A 54 -1.22 -5.84 2.79
N ALA A 55 -1.98 -6.63 2.04
CA ALA A 55 -2.84 -7.66 2.62
C ALA A 55 -2.05 -8.96 2.60
N ILE A 56 -1.93 -9.57 3.75
CA ILE A 56 -1.14 -10.79 3.94
C ILE A 56 -2.10 -11.91 4.35
N ASP A 57 -2.05 -13.01 3.62
CA ASP A 57 -2.79 -14.21 3.99
C ASP A 57 -1.87 -15.12 4.78
N GLY A 58 -2.14 -15.25 6.07
CA GLY A 58 -1.34 -16.09 6.97
C GLY A 58 -1.82 -17.53 7.09
N THR A 59 -2.74 -17.93 6.21
CA THR A 59 -3.26 -19.30 6.23
C THR A 59 -2.13 -20.29 5.95
N ASN A 60 -2.09 -21.37 6.73
CA ASN A 60 -1.12 -22.45 6.54
C ASN A 60 0.34 -21.99 6.63
N ASP A 61 0.61 -20.94 7.41
CA ASP A 61 1.96 -20.38 7.62
C ASP A 61 2.61 -19.82 6.35
N ASP A 62 1.83 -19.64 5.29
CA ASP A 62 2.39 -19.18 4.02
C ASP A 62 2.70 -17.69 3.98
N HIS A 63 1.98 -16.88 4.72
CA HIS A 63 2.18 -15.43 4.77
C HIS A 63 2.31 -14.81 3.38
N THR A 64 1.38 -15.18 2.50
CA THR A 64 1.41 -14.74 1.11
C THR A 64 0.85 -13.33 0.99
N VAL A 65 1.54 -12.48 0.23
CA VAL A 65 1.02 -11.15 -0.09
C VAL A 65 -0.07 -11.30 -1.14
N VAL A 66 -1.28 -10.89 -0.82
CA VAL A 66 -2.45 -11.06 -1.70
C VAL A 66 -3.11 -9.73 -2.09
N GLY A 67 -2.68 -8.63 -1.49
CA GLY A 67 -3.19 -7.31 -1.84
C GLY A 67 -2.14 -6.24 -1.66
N LEU A 68 -2.26 -5.16 -2.43
CA LEU A 68 -1.30 -4.07 -2.47
C LEU A 68 -2.03 -2.74 -2.59
N ALA A 69 -1.62 -1.77 -1.78
CA ALA A 69 -2.05 -0.38 -1.91
C ALA A 69 -0.84 0.53 -1.79
N HIS A 70 -0.69 1.46 -2.73
CA HIS A 70 0.31 2.52 -2.62
C HIS A 70 -0.38 3.81 -2.23
N LEU A 71 0.15 4.45 -1.20
CA LEU A 71 -0.32 5.76 -0.75
C LEU A 71 0.77 6.79 -0.98
N ILE A 72 0.36 7.97 -1.41
CA ILE A 72 1.27 9.11 -1.55
C ILE A 72 0.79 10.19 -0.60
N ILE A 73 1.70 10.63 0.26
CA ILE A 73 1.41 11.63 1.28
C ILE A 73 1.75 12.99 0.69
N HIS A 74 0.79 13.91 0.70
CA HIS A 74 1.06 15.23 0.14
C HIS A 74 0.27 16.31 0.87
N PRO A 75 0.72 17.59 0.76
CA PRO A 75 0.00 18.70 1.39
C PRO A 75 -1.37 18.90 0.74
N HIS A 76 -2.32 19.31 1.55
CA HIS A 76 -3.65 19.66 1.09
C HIS A 76 -3.78 21.20 1.07
N THR A 77 -4.28 21.75 -0.04
CA THR A 77 -4.27 23.20 -0.22
C THR A 77 -5.31 23.93 0.62
N PHE A 78 -6.35 23.24 1.05
CA PHE A 78 -7.44 23.88 1.77
C PHE A 78 -7.36 23.71 3.29
N SER A 79 -6.40 22.92 3.80
CA SER A 79 -6.36 22.62 5.22
C SER A 79 -4.99 22.74 5.84
N LEU A 80 -3.95 22.93 5.05
CA LEU A 80 -2.55 22.95 5.47
C LEU A 80 -2.10 21.64 6.14
N ARG A 81 -2.91 20.60 6.01
CA ARG A 81 -2.57 19.27 6.51
C ARG A 81 -2.11 18.39 5.37
N ASN A 82 -1.42 17.32 5.72
CA ASN A 82 -1.10 16.31 4.73
C ASN A 82 -2.26 15.34 4.59
N VAL A 83 -2.42 14.81 3.40
CA VAL A 83 -3.43 13.80 3.10
C VAL A 83 -2.75 12.62 2.43
N ALA A 84 -3.38 11.46 2.53
CA ALA A 84 -2.93 10.25 1.86
C ALA A 84 -3.76 10.06 0.60
N TYR A 85 -3.07 10.01 -0.54
CA TYR A 85 -3.70 9.75 -1.84
C TYR A 85 -3.47 8.30 -2.22
N LEU A 86 -4.55 7.59 -2.56
CA LEU A 86 -4.46 6.20 -2.99
C LEU A 86 -4.07 6.19 -4.47
N GLU A 87 -2.80 5.89 -4.74
CA GLU A 87 -2.26 5.89 -6.10
C GLU A 87 -2.55 4.59 -6.82
N ASP A 88 -2.32 3.47 -6.16
CA ASP A 88 -2.49 2.14 -6.74
C ASP A 88 -3.21 1.24 -5.75
N PHE A 89 -4.03 0.34 -6.29
CA PHE A 89 -4.79 -0.60 -5.48
C PHE A 89 -4.98 -1.88 -6.29
N TRP A 90 -4.47 -3.00 -5.77
CA TRP A 90 -4.49 -4.25 -6.51
C TRP A 90 -4.70 -5.44 -5.58
N VAL A 91 -5.62 -6.31 -5.93
CA VAL A 91 -5.80 -7.60 -5.24
C VAL A 91 -5.42 -8.70 -6.22
N SER A 92 -4.64 -9.66 -5.75
CA SER A 92 -4.24 -10.80 -6.56
C SER A 92 -5.48 -11.43 -7.22
N PRO A 93 -5.45 -11.68 -8.54
CA PRO A 93 -6.62 -12.23 -9.22
C PRO A 93 -7.16 -13.52 -8.60
N ASP A 94 -6.28 -14.36 -8.06
CA ASP A 94 -6.68 -15.61 -7.45
C ASP A 94 -7.40 -15.43 -6.10
N HIS A 95 -7.37 -14.24 -5.56
CA HIS A 95 -7.94 -13.94 -4.25
C HIS A 95 -9.10 -12.96 -4.32
N ARG A 96 -9.55 -12.62 -5.52
CA ARG A 96 -10.68 -11.69 -5.68
C ARG A 96 -11.99 -12.38 -5.35
N GLY A 97 -12.96 -11.57 -4.93
CA GLY A 97 -14.27 -12.09 -4.55
C GLY A 97 -14.36 -12.52 -3.09
N GLY A 98 -13.24 -12.46 -2.35
CA GLY A 98 -13.23 -12.83 -0.93
C GLY A 98 -13.27 -11.66 0.04
N GLY A 99 -13.49 -10.45 -0.45
CA GLY A 99 -13.62 -9.29 0.43
C GLY A 99 -12.31 -8.63 0.83
N ILE A 100 -11.18 -9.04 0.24
CA ILE A 100 -9.87 -8.49 0.61
C ILE A 100 -9.79 -7.00 0.34
N GLY A 101 -10.30 -6.55 -0.82
CA GLY A 101 -10.31 -5.12 -1.14
C GLY A 101 -11.03 -4.30 -0.10
N GLY A 102 -12.19 -4.77 0.36
CA GLY A 102 -12.94 -4.10 1.41
C GLY A 102 -12.20 -4.06 2.74
N LEU A 103 -11.54 -5.17 3.11
CA LEU A 103 -10.73 -5.21 4.32
C LEU A 103 -9.58 -4.20 4.24
N MET A 104 -8.92 -4.10 3.09
CA MET A 104 -7.83 -3.15 2.90
C MET A 104 -8.34 -1.71 3.06
N MET A 105 -9.43 -1.36 2.37
CA MET A 105 -9.97 -0.01 2.45
C MET A 105 -10.38 0.37 3.87
N THR A 106 -11.03 -0.56 4.57
CA THR A 106 -11.43 -0.32 5.96
C THR A 106 -10.21 -0.10 6.85
N ALA A 107 -9.18 -0.92 6.69
CA ALA A 107 -7.97 -0.79 7.49
C ALA A 107 -7.25 0.52 7.21
N LEU A 108 -7.15 0.94 5.95
CA LEU A 108 -6.50 2.19 5.60
C LEU A 108 -7.26 3.38 6.15
N GLN A 109 -8.59 3.36 6.08
CA GLN A 109 -9.41 4.44 6.65
C GLN A 109 -9.26 4.51 8.17
N LYS A 110 -9.26 3.37 8.83
CA LYS A 110 -9.09 3.31 10.27
C LYS A 110 -7.73 3.84 10.69
N GLN A 111 -6.68 3.45 9.97
CA GLN A 111 -5.34 3.92 10.24
C GLN A 111 -5.24 5.43 10.08
N ALA A 112 -5.84 5.98 9.04
CA ALA A 112 -5.85 7.41 8.79
C ALA A 112 -6.53 8.17 9.92
N LYS A 113 -7.65 7.65 10.43
CA LYS A 113 -8.37 8.27 11.54
C LYS A 113 -7.53 8.27 12.82
N GLN A 114 -6.87 7.16 13.11
CA GLN A 114 -6.03 7.06 14.30
C GLN A 114 -4.87 8.05 14.24
N ASN A 115 -4.25 8.18 13.10
CA ASN A 115 -3.15 9.11 12.92
C ASN A 115 -3.61 10.56 12.92
N ARG A 116 -4.82 10.83 12.43
CA ARG A 116 -5.40 12.16 12.53
C ARG A 116 -5.59 12.57 13.98
N ALA A 117 -6.01 11.65 14.82
CA ALA A 117 -6.20 11.95 16.24
C ALA A 117 -4.87 12.22 16.93
N ALA A 118 -3.83 11.45 16.61
CA ALA A 118 -2.51 11.65 17.17
C ALA A 118 -1.83 12.88 16.61
N ARG A 119 -1.91 13.08 15.31
CA ARG A 119 -1.50 14.29 14.61
C ARG A 119 -0.05 14.70 14.70
N LYS A 120 0.79 13.93 15.24
CA LYS A 120 2.14 14.40 15.42
C LYS A 120 3.06 13.97 14.33
N ASP A 121 3.10 12.74 14.12
CA ASP A 121 3.95 12.16 13.13
C ASP A 121 3.28 10.93 12.69
N GLY A 122 3.93 10.22 11.86
CA GLY A 122 3.38 9.01 11.33
C GLY A 122 2.40 9.30 10.22
N PHE A 123 1.38 8.51 10.16
CA PHE A 123 0.46 8.51 9.03
C PHE A 123 -0.39 9.78 9.01
N PRO A 124 -0.34 10.59 7.96
CA PRO A 124 -1.16 11.79 7.87
C PRO A 124 -2.63 11.44 7.67
N PRO A 125 -3.54 12.39 7.96
CA PRO A 125 -4.96 12.13 7.80
C PRO A 125 -5.32 11.88 6.34
N ALA A 126 -6.32 11.04 6.16
CA ALA A 126 -6.87 10.78 4.83
C ALA A 126 -7.59 12.02 4.32
N ARG A 127 -7.68 12.12 3.00
CA ARG A 127 -8.45 13.16 2.36
C ARG A 127 -9.93 12.98 2.70
N GLU A 128 -10.57 14.04 3.01
CA GLU A 128 -11.99 14.04 3.31
C GLU A 128 -12.84 14.31 2.11
#